data_134c81b2523df18c4d60d34b7055a57f
#
_entry.id   134c81b2523df18c4d60d34b7055a57f
#
_cell.length_a   1.000
_cell.length_b   1.000
_cell.length_c   1.000
_cell.angle_alpha   90.00
_cell.angle_beta   90.00
_cell.angle_gamma   90.00
#
_symmetry.space_group_name_H-M   'P 1'
#
loop_
_entity.id
_entity.type
_entity.pdbx_description
1 polymer ?
#
loop_
_entity_poly.entity_id
_entity_poly.type
_entity_poly.pdbx_seq_one_letter_code
_entity_poly.pdbx_strand_id
1 'polypeptide(L)'
;MKKNIFKITNIFALVVFISLTSCDNISSSVEVEKKPETKLKITTPQPSPKATVEQRVGLTDVSVEYSRPGVRGRAIFGDLVPFGKTWRTGANSNTKVTFSSDVSIDGQTLNAGSYGLYTVPNENSWEVMFYSESDNSGVPRDWDETKVVAKTSVEVYPMPMNVETFTITFDDVSGTSAVIGL
;
A
#
# COMPACT_ATOMS: atom_id res chain seq x y z
N MET A 1 -19.78 -1.91 43.79
CA MET A 1 -19.12 -2.61 42.69
C MET A 1 -17.82 -3.21 43.19
N LYS A 2 -17.74 -4.55 43.29
CA LYS A 2 -16.61 -5.28 43.89
C LYS A 2 -15.55 -5.57 42.81
N LYS A 3 -14.31 -5.14 43.07
CA LYS A 3 -13.12 -5.51 42.24
C LYS A 3 -12.64 -6.90 42.68
N ASN A 4 -12.59 -7.83 41.78
CA ASN A 4 -11.95 -9.13 41.99
C ASN A 4 -10.47 -9.00 41.63
N ILE A 5 -9.61 -9.19 42.62
CA ILE A 5 -8.15 -9.26 42.51
C ILE A 5 -7.78 -10.75 42.53
N PHE A 6 -7.19 -11.27 41.50
CA PHE A 6 -6.70 -12.65 41.46
C PHE A 6 -5.23 -12.66 41.90
N LYS A 7 -4.95 -13.30 43.05
CA LYS A 7 -3.59 -13.58 43.53
C LYS A 7 -3.11 -14.91 43.02
N ILE A 8 -2.01 -14.95 42.27
CA ILE A 8 -1.29 -16.16 41.91
C ILE A 8 -0.19 -16.36 42.94
N THR A 9 -0.27 -17.46 43.68
CA THR A 9 0.76 -17.82 44.66
C THR A 9 1.63 -18.91 44.04
N ASN A 10 2.93 -18.62 43.89
CA ASN A 10 3.94 -19.59 43.48
C ASN A 10 4.31 -20.47 44.65
N ILE A 11 4.12 -21.76 44.51
CA ILE A 11 4.63 -22.78 45.43
C ILE A 11 5.92 -23.36 44.83
N PHE A 12 7.04 -23.03 45.47
CA PHE A 12 8.34 -23.65 45.19
C PHE A 12 8.39 -24.99 45.99
N ALA A 13 8.40 -26.11 45.31
CA ALA A 13 8.73 -27.40 45.89
C ALA A 13 10.21 -27.71 45.56
N LEU A 14 11.03 -27.62 46.58
CA LEU A 14 12.44 -28.02 46.55
C LEU A 14 12.53 -29.54 46.76
N VAL A 15 12.87 -30.28 45.73
CA VAL A 15 13.22 -31.70 45.86
C VAL A 15 14.73 -31.83 45.62
N VAL A 16 15.46 -32.11 46.72
CA VAL A 16 16.87 -32.47 46.69
C VAL A 16 16.96 -33.96 46.49
N PHE A 17 17.45 -34.42 45.37
CA PHE A 17 17.92 -35.79 45.18
C PHE A 17 19.44 -35.83 45.04
N ILE A 18 20.09 -36.38 46.04
CA ILE A 18 21.50 -36.77 46.01
C ILE A 18 21.56 -38.21 45.57
N SER A 19 22.16 -38.50 44.44
CA SER A 19 22.65 -39.84 44.12
C SER A 19 24.02 -39.74 43.48
N LEU A 20 24.90 -40.52 44.05
CA LEU A 20 26.32 -40.64 43.76
C LEU A 20 26.59 -41.50 42.54
N THR A 21 27.67 -41.16 41.83
CA THR A 21 28.58 -42.02 41.05
C THR A 21 28.10 -42.62 39.73
N SER A 22 28.63 -42.14 38.63
CA SER A 22 29.49 -42.96 37.77
C SER A 22 30.22 -42.07 36.76
N CYS A 23 31.52 -42.25 36.65
CA CYS A 23 32.34 -41.61 35.58
C CYS A 23 32.07 -42.40 34.30
N ASP A 24 31.41 -41.77 33.33
CA ASP A 24 31.46 -42.22 31.94
C ASP A 24 31.76 -41.02 31.04
N ASN A 25 32.66 -41.27 30.11
CA ASN A 25 33.22 -40.35 29.12
C ASN A 25 32.12 -39.60 28.40
N ILE A 26 31.91 -38.30 28.74
CA ILE A 26 31.05 -37.42 27.97
C ILE A 26 31.95 -36.74 26.91
N SER A 27 31.92 -37.30 25.71
CA SER A 27 32.22 -36.57 24.50
C SER A 27 31.18 -35.47 24.32
N SER A 28 31.44 -34.30 24.86
CA SER A 28 30.56 -33.12 24.65
C SER A 28 30.72 -32.68 23.21
N SER A 29 29.81 -33.14 22.36
CA SER A 29 29.54 -32.46 21.10
C SER A 29 28.93 -31.09 21.44
N VAL A 30 29.77 -30.05 21.37
CA VAL A 30 29.29 -28.68 21.39
C VAL A 30 28.51 -28.46 20.10
N GLU A 31 27.20 -28.56 20.21
CA GLU A 31 26.30 -28.14 19.15
C GLU A 31 26.41 -26.62 19.04
N VAL A 32 27.23 -26.16 18.10
CA VAL A 32 27.35 -24.74 17.77
C VAL A 32 26.03 -24.32 17.13
N GLU A 33 25.17 -23.69 17.94
CA GLU A 33 23.95 -23.08 17.48
C GLU A 33 24.30 -22.05 16.39
N LYS A 34 24.06 -22.42 15.15
CA LYS A 34 24.34 -21.59 13.97
C LYS A 34 23.41 -20.38 14.01
N LYS A 35 23.90 -19.26 14.53
CA LYS A 35 23.24 -17.97 14.51
C LYS A 35 22.71 -17.71 13.09
N PRO A 36 21.43 -17.39 12.91
CA PRO A 36 20.88 -17.15 11.58
C PRO A 36 21.66 -16.02 10.89
N GLU A 37 22.27 -16.34 9.77
CA GLU A 37 22.93 -15.34 8.91
C GLU A 37 21.86 -14.38 8.40
N THR A 38 21.79 -13.20 8.97
CA THR A 38 21.01 -12.10 8.44
C THR A 38 21.64 -11.68 7.12
N LYS A 39 21.16 -12.22 6.00
CA LYS A 39 21.57 -11.76 4.67
C LYS A 39 21.19 -10.28 4.57
N LEU A 40 22.19 -9.42 4.61
CA LEU A 40 22.03 -7.99 4.31
C LEU A 40 21.45 -7.87 2.89
N LYS A 41 20.17 -7.50 2.79
CA LYS A 41 19.53 -7.21 1.51
C LYS A 41 19.96 -5.81 1.08
N ILE A 42 20.99 -5.73 0.24
CA ILE A 42 21.38 -4.46 -0.38
C ILE A 42 20.29 -4.09 -1.38
N THR A 43 19.55 -3.03 -1.08
CA THR A 43 18.57 -2.46 -2.00
C THR A 43 19.17 -1.26 -2.71
N THR A 44 19.16 -1.26 -4.03
CA THR A 44 19.54 -0.09 -4.84
C THR A 44 18.35 0.86 -4.98
N PRO A 45 18.58 2.18 -5.09
CA PRO A 45 17.52 3.14 -5.38
C PRO A 45 16.74 2.74 -6.64
N GLN A 46 15.40 2.75 -6.54
CA GLN A 46 14.53 2.41 -7.67
C GLN A 46 14.27 3.64 -8.54
N PRO A 47 14.27 3.50 -9.87
CA PRO A 47 13.97 4.60 -10.79
C PRO A 47 12.59 5.24 -10.60
N SER A 48 11.64 4.48 -10.09
CA SER A 48 10.28 4.90 -9.76
C SER A 48 9.97 4.43 -8.34
N PRO A 49 10.43 5.15 -7.31
CA PRO A 49 10.28 4.73 -5.93
C PRO A 49 8.80 4.65 -5.55
N LYS A 50 8.50 3.73 -4.63
CA LYS A 50 7.17 3.66 -4.01
C LYS A 50 6.95 4.87 -3.10
N ALA A 51 5.72 5.35 -3.07
CA ALA A 51 5.22 6.34 -2.13
C ALA A 51 3.87 5.91 -1.60
N THR A 52 3.57 6.35 -0.40
CA THR A 52 2.24 6.27 0.19
C THR A 52 1.85 7.67 0.64
N VAL A 53 0.65 8.07 0.32
CA VAL A 53 0.05 9.29 0.83
C VAL A 53 -1.23 8.90 1.57
N GLU A 54 -1.40 9.45 2.77
CA GLU A 54 -2.52 9.13 3.64
C GLU A 54 -3.21 10.43 4.09
N GLN A 55 -4.53 10.39 4.11
CA GLN A 55 -5.33 11.52 4.56
C GLN A 55 -6.57 11.02 5.30
N ARG A 56 -6.81 11.58 6.47
CA ARG A 56 -8.09 11.41 7.15
C ARG A 56 -9.08 12.47 6.67
N VAL A 57 -10.22 12.02 6.16
CA VAL A 57 -11.32 12.86 5.68
C VAL A 57 -12.55 12.54 6.53
N GLY A 58 -12.89 13.45 7.43
CA GLY A 58 -13.92 13.19 8.45
C GLY A 58 -13.54 11.99 9.33
N LEU A 59 -14.28 10.91 9.24
CA LEU A 59 -14.02 9.65 9.96
C LEU A 59 -13.36 8.57 9.09
N THR A 60 -13.15 8.83 7.81
CA THR A 60 -12.57 7.88 6.85
C THR A 60 -11.07 8.12 6.72
N ASP A 61 -10.28 7.07 6.90
CA ASP A 61 -8.87 7.09 6.54
C ASP A 61 -8.75 6.64 5.08
N VAL A 62 -8.07 7.44 4.28
CA VAL A 62 -7.81 7.18 2.86
C VAL A 62 -6.30 7.05 2.68
N SER A 63 -5.85 5.97 2.06
CA SER A 63 -4.44 5.81 1.68
C SER A 63 -4.29 5.51 0.20
N VAL A 64 -3.24 6.06 -0.41
CA VAL A 64 -2.89 5.81 -1.81
C VAL A 64 -1.44 5.32 -1.88
N GLU A 65 -1.27 4.08 -2.29
CA GLU A 65 0.05 3.48 -2.55
C GLU A 65 0.33 3.51 -4.06
N TYR A 66 1.44 4.10 -4.47
CA TYR A 66 1.79 4.24 -5.88
C TYR A 66 3.30 4.29 -6.11
N SER A 67 3.73 4.17 -7.36
CA SER A 67 5.13 4.42 -7.73
C SER A 67 5.24 5.75 -8.46
N ARG A 68 6.33 6.49 -8.21
CA ARG A 68 6.59 7.84 -8.70
C ARG A 68 7.58 7.84 -9.86
N PRO A 69 7.16 7.61 -11.12
CA PRO A 69 8.04 7.76 -12.27
C PRO A 69 8.41 9.23 -12.50
N GLY A 70 9.64 9.46 -12.93
CA GLY A 70 10.10 10.78 -13.37
C GLY A 70 9.86 11.01 -14.85
N VAL A 71 9.66 12.26 -15.25
CA VAL A 71 9.53 12.71 -16.64
C VAL A 71 10.82 12.44 -17.42
N ARG A 72 11.96 12.81 -16.87
CA ARG A 72 13.30 12.59 -17.45
C ARG A 72 13.41 13.08 -18.90
N GLY A 73 12.88 14.26 -19.17
CA GLY A 73 12.92 14.89 -20.49
C GLY A 73 12.08 14.21 -21.57
N ARG A 74 11.18 13.29 -21.22
CA ARG A 74 10.30 12.59 -22.17
C ARG A 74 8.96 13.29 -22.30
N ALA A 75 8.31 13.17 -23.45
CA ALA A 75 6.88 13.41 -23.55
C ALA A 75 6.14 12.24 -22.86
N ILE A 76 5.25 12.56 -21.93
CA ILE A 76 4.55 11.55 -21.14
C ILE A 76 3.17 11.28 -21.75
N PHE A 77 2.24 12.22 -21.60
CA PHE A 77 0.88 12.05 -22.09
C PHE A 77 0.81 12.28 -23.59
N GLY A 78 0.14 11.38 -24.29
CA GLY A 78 0.09 11.33 -25.75
C GLY A 78 1.24 10.58 -26.42
N ASP A 79 2.31 10.22 -25.67
CA ASP A 79 3.46 9.46 -26.18
C ASP A 79 3.71 8.22 -25.31
N LEU A 80 4.50 8.34 -24.21
CA LEU A 80 4.79 7.21 -23.31
C LEU A 80 3.52 6.61 -22.67
N VAL A 81 2.57 7.45 -22.36
CA VAL A 81 1.21 7.10 -21.95
C VAL A 81 0.26 7.60 -23.03
N PRO A 82 -0.13 6.76 -24.01
CA PRO A 82 -0.95 7.18 -25.13
C PRO A 82 -2.33 7.63 -24.68
N PHE A 83 -2.87 8.66 -25.32
CA PHE A 83 -4.25 9.08 -25.08
C PHE A 83 -5.26 7.98 -25.44
N GLY A 84 -6.37 7.93 -24.71
CA GLY A 84 -7.42 6.93 -24.89
C GLY A 84 -7.03 5.51 -24.50
N LYS A 85 -5.90 5.31 -23.79
CA LYS A 85 -5.48 3.99 -23.31
C LYS A 85 -5.48 3.93 -21.79
N THR A 86 -5.95 2.80 -21.26
CA THR A 86 -5.90 2.55 -19.82
C THR A 86 -4.47 2.55 -19.31
N TRP A 87 -4.23 3.35 -18.29
CA TRP A 87 -2.97 3.47 -17.61
C TRP A 87 -3.14 3.09 -16.13
N ARG A 88 -2.13 2.38 -15.57
CA ARG A 88 -2.10 1.97 -14.15
C ARG A 88 -1.87 3.11 -13.17
N THR A 89 -1.94 4.37 -13.62
CA THR A 89 -1.81 5.61 -12.84
C THR A 89 -0.51 5.65 -12.02
N GLY A 90 0.60 5.35 -12.68
CA GLY A 90 1.93 5.28 -12.05
C GLY A 90 2.89 4.37 -12.80
N ALA A 91 3.76 3.69 -12.07
CA ALA A 91 4.76 2.76 -12.60
C ALA A 91 4.82 1.47 -11.77
N ASN A 92 5.44 0.42 -12.34
CA ASN A 92 5.57 -0.91 -11.71
C ASN A 92 4.19 -1.56 -11.49
N SER A 93 3.81 -1.80 -10.23
CA SER A 93 2.45 -2.21 -9.87
C SER A 93 1.45 -1.08 -10.15
N ASN A 94 0.17 -1.41 -10.25
CA ASN A 94 -0.89 -0.41 -10.30
C ASN A 94 -0.93 0.44 -9.02
N THR A 95 -1.46 1.63 -9.13
CA THR A 95 -1.80 2.46 -7.96
C THR A 95 -2.95 1.83 -7.22
N LYS A 96 -2.86 1.78 -5.89
CA LYS A 96 -3.87 1.23 -5.00
C LYS A 96 -4.42 2.31 -4.09
N VAL A 97 -5.73 2.44 -4.04
CA VAL A 97 -6.44 3.33 -3.11
C VAL A 97 -7.21 2.49 -2.11
N THR A 98 -7.10 2.82 -0.83
CA THR A 98 -7.80 2.14 0.27
C THR A 98 -8.65 3.12 1.05
N PHE A 99 -9.89 2.75 1.30
CA PHE A 99 -10.86 3.49 2.11
C PHE A 99 -11.23 2.68 3.35
N SER A 100 -11.15 3.28 4.54
CA SER A 100 -11.50 2.60 5.81
C SER A 100 -13.00 2.51 6.06
N SER A 101 -13.81 3.27 5.33
CA SER A 101 -15.28 3.23 5.36
C SER A 101 -15.83 3.51 3.96
N ASP A 102 -17.14 3.31 3.77
CA ASP A 102 -17.81 3.60 2.51
C ASP A 102 -17.66 5.08 2.14
N VAL A 103 -17.44 5.33 0.86
CA VAL A 103 -17.29 6.68 0.29
C VAL A 103 -18.20 6.85 -0.93
N SER A 104 -18.39 8.10 -1.34
CA SER A 104 -19.07 8.43 -2.59
C SER A 104 -18.07 9.06 -3.56
N ILE A 105 -17.97 8.50 -4.76
CA ILE A 105 -17.16 9.03 -5.85
C ILE A 105 -18.14 9.48 -6.94
N ASP A 106 -18.25 10.78 -7.12
CA ASP A 106 -19.18 11.38 -8.10
C ASP A 106 -20.61 10.77 -8.03
N GLY A 107 -21.14 10.67 -6.79
CA GLY A 107 -22.45 10.11 -6.53
C GLY A 107 -22.55 8.57 -6.56
N GLN A 108 -21.48 7.87 -6.91
CA GLN A 108 -21.42 6.40 -6.89
C GLN A 108 -20.86 5.93 -5.55
N THR A 109 -21.61 5.07 -4.86
CA THR A 109 -21.17 4.49 -3.58
C THR A 109 -20.08 3.45 -3.81
N LEU A 110 -18.96 3.61 -3.12
CA LEU A 110 -17.85 2.69 -3.10
C LEU A 110 -17.68 2.17 -1.67
N ASN A 111 -17.79 0.87 -1.47
CA ASN A 111 -17.66 0.26 -0.14
C ASN A 111 -16.26 0.43 0.42
N ALA A 112 -16.12 0.31 1.74
CA ALA A 112 -14.80 0.22 2.38
C ALA A 112 -13.98 -0.90 1.76
N GLY A 113 -12.69 -0.64 1.50
CA GLY A 113 -11.82 -1.63 0.86
C GLY A 113 -10.68 -1.02 0.07
N SER A 114 -9.95 -1.88 -0.64
CA SER A 114 -8.82 -1.50 -1.50
C SER A 114 -9.15 -1.73 -2.96
N TYR A 115 -8.81 -0.76 -3.80
CA TYR A 115 -9.12 -0.72 -5.22
C TYR A 115 -7.89 -0.38 -6.05
N GLY A 116 -7.77 -0.98 -7.22
CA GLY A 116 -6.83 -0.54 -8.23
C GLY A 116 -7.31 0.78 -8.84
N LEU A 117 -6.46 1.80 -8.87
CA LEU A 117 -6.74 3.05 -9.55
C LEU A 117 -6.17 3.01 -10.96
N TYR A 118 -7.04 3.13 -11.94
CA TYR A 118 -6.69 3.22 -13.35
C TYR A 118 -7.23 4.49 -13.95
N THR A 119 -6.54 5.02 -14.93
CA THR A 119 -6.99 6.22 -15.66
C THR A 119 -6.89 6.02 -17.15
N VAL A 120 -7.71 6.74 -17.91
CA VAL A 120 -7.58 6.89 -19.36
C VAL A 120 -7.33 8.36 -19.65
N PRO A 121 -6.05 8.76 -19.82
CA PRO A 121 -5.72 10.15 -20.13
C PRO A 121 -6.19 10.55 -21.52
N ASN A 122 -6.68 11.78 -21.65
CA ASN A 122 -6.89 12.48 -22.90
C ASN A 122 -6.39 13.94 -22.72
N GLU A 123 -6.43 14.75 -23.76
CA GLU A 123 -5.90 16.12 -23.73
C GLU A 123 -6.62 17.02 -22.72
N ASN A 124 -7.94 16.95 -22.66
CA ASN A 124 -8.78 17.87 -21.89
C ASN A 124 -9.50 17.23 -20.71
N SER A 125 -9.56 15.90 -20.67
CA SER A 125 -10.24 15.18 -19.60
C SER A 125 -9.63 13.79 -19.40
N TRP A 126 -9.70 13.28 -18.17
CA TRP A 126 -9.29 11.93 -17.86
C TRP A 126 -10.49 11.15 -17.34
N GLU A 127 -10.62 9.88 -17.74
CA GLU A 127 -11.44 8.95 -16.99
C GLU A 127 -10.64 8.39 -15.82
N VAL A 128 -11.27 8.33 -14.65
CA VAL A 128 -10.70 7.74 -13.44
C VAL A 128 -11.58 6.56 -13.04
N MET A 129 -10.96 5.39 -12.87
CA MET A 129 -11.66 4.13 -12.63
C MET A 129 -11.14 3.47 -11.35
N PHE A 130 -12.05 3.00 -10.52
CA PHE A 130 -11.76 2.16 -9.36
C PHE A 130 -12.08 0.71 -9.71
N TYR A 131 -11.05 -0.13 -9.69
CA TYR A 131 -11.12 -1.52 -10.08
C TYR A 131 -11.08 -2.41 -8.84
N SER A 132 -11.96 -3.40 -8.75
CA SER A 132 -12.12 -4.23 -7.55
C SER A 132 -10.89 -5.07 -7.19
N GLU A 133 -9.98 -5.32 -8.12
CA GLU A 133 -8.70 -5.97 -7.85
C GLU A 133 -7.59 -4.93 -7.69
N SER A 134 -7.00 -4.90 -6.51
CA SER A 134 -6.04 -3.85 -6.14
C SER A 134 -4.57 -4.23 -6.34
N ASP A 135 -4.23 -5.50 -6.54
CA ASP A 135 -2.86 -6.00 -6.52
C ASP A 135 -2.42 -6.56 -7.88
N ASN A 136 -2.52 -5.73 -8.93
CA ASN A 136 -2.12 -6.09 -10.28
C ASN A 136 -0.71 -5.60 -10.62
N SER A 137 0.03 -6.35 -11.42
CA SER A 137 1.28 -5.91 -12.01
C SER A 137 1.02 -5.14 -13.31
N GLY A 138 0.62 -3.88 -13.19
CA GLY A 138 0.28 -3.04 -14.34
C GLY A 138 -1.22 -3.05 -14.66
N VAL A 139 -1.57 -2.88 -15.92
CA VAL A 139 -2.94 -3.04 -16.42
C VAL A 139 -3.19 -4.52 -16.65
N PRO A 140 -4.29 -5.11 -16.13
CA PRO A 140 -4.65 -6.50 -16.43
C PRO A 140 -4.73 -6.76 -17.93
N ARG A 141 -4.17 -7.88 -18.37
CA ARG A 141 -4.24 -8.27 -19.80
C ARG A 141 -5.67 -8.60 -20.21
N ASP A 142 -6.39 -9.26 -19.31
CA ASP A 142 -7.80 -9.63 -19.47
C ASP A 142 -8.65 -8.60 -18.71
N TRP A 143 -8.63 -7.36 -19.24
CA TRP A 143 -9.41 -6.27 -18.64
C TRP A 143 -10.90 -6.61 -18.63
N ASP A 144 -11.52 -6.53 -17.48
CA ASP A 144 -12.93 -6.85 -17.27
C ASP A 144 -13.68 -5.61 -16.77
N GLU A 145 -14.48 -5.01 -17.62
CA GLU A 145 -15.28 -3.82 -17.29
C GLU A 145 -16.25 -4.05 -16.11
N THR A 146 -16.65 -5.29 -15.84
CA THR A 146 -17.54 -5.59 -14.70
C THR A 146 -16.86 -5.42 -13.35
N LYS A 147 -15.53 -5.37 -13.33
CA LYS A 147 -14.70 -5.12 -12.14
C LYS A 147 -14.45 -3.62 -11.89
N VAL A 148 -14.86 -2.75 -12.81
CA VAL A 148 -14.88 -1.30 -12.58
C VAL A 148 -16.09 -0.97 -11.71
N VAL A 149 -15.84 -0.68 -10.44
CA VAL A 149 -16.88 -0.50 -9.42
C VAL A 149 -17.32 0.96 -9.27
N ALA A 150 -16.46 1.89 -9.68
CA ALA A 150 -16.80 3.30 -9.82
C ALA A 150 -15.95 3.94 -10.92
N LYS A 151 -16.51 4.92 -11.62
CA LYS A 151 -15.87 5.62 -12.73
C LYS A 151 -16.36 7.05 -12.78
N THR A 152 -15.44 7.99 -12.97
CA THR A 152 -15.75 9.41 -13.16
C THR A 152 -14.89 10.02 -14.25
N SER A 153 -15.31 11.13 -14.80
CA SER A 153 -14.53 11.93 -15.76
C SER A 153 -14.15 13.26 -15.11
N VAL A 154 -12.88 13.60 -15.16
CA VAL A 154 -12.34 14.82 -14.58
C VAL A 154 -11.66 15.68 -15.63
N GLU A 155 -11.73 16.99 -15.48
CA GLU A 155 -11.04 17.94 -16.37
C GLU A 155 -9.54 17.98 -16.07
N VAL A 156 -8.74 18.31 -17.09
CA VAL A 156 -7.30 18.52 -16.96
C VAL A 156 -7.01 20.00 -16.76
N TYR A 157 -6.31 20.32 -15.70
CA TYR A 157 -5.87 21.67 -15.42
C TYR A 157 -4.36 21.81 -15.66
N PRO A 158 -3.93 22.77 -16.51
CA PRO A 158 -2.51 22.97 -16.75
C PRO A 158 -1.82 23.50 -15.49
N MET A 159 -0.73 22.86 -15.11
CA MET A 159 0.10 23.32 -14.00
C MET A 159 0.99 24.49 -14.44
N PRO A 160 1.19 25.51 -13.58
CA PRO A 160 2.03 26.67 -13.91
C PRO A 160 3.53 26.33 -13.94
N MET A 161 3.90 25.12 -13.48
CA MET A 161 5.27 24.64 -13.45
C MET A 161 5.33 23.17 -13.82
N ASN A 162 6.50 22.72 -14.29
CA ASN A 162 6.73 21.31 -14.54
C ASN A 162 6.99 20.56 -13.22
N VAL A 163 6.27 19.46 -13.03
CA VAL A 163 6.48 18.53 -11.92
C VAL A 163 7.26 17.33 -12.46
N GLU A 164 8.51 17.16 -12.02
CA GLU A 164 9.41 16.12 -12.54
C GLU A 164 8.95 14.70 -12.22
N THR A 165 8.32 14.48 -11.06
CA THR A 165 7.89 13.15 -10.66
C THR A 165 6.37 13.08 -10.53
N PHE A 166 5.77 12.00 -11.02
CA PHE A 166 4.35 11.74 -10.80
C PHE A 166 4.02 11.84 -9.31
N THR A 167 3.03 12.63 -8.98
CA THR A 167 2.67 12.94 -7.59
C THR A 167 1.17 12.86 -7.44
N ILE A 168 0.72 12.18 -6.39
CA ILE A 168 -0.69 12.16 -5.96
C ILE A 168 -0.79 12.99 -4.70
N THR A 169 -1.79 13.84 -4.64
CA THR A 169 -2.06 14.75 -3.51
C THR A 169 -3.48 14.60 -3.00
N PHE A 170 -3.71 15.09 -1.79
CA PHE A 170 -5.05 15.37 -1.26
C PHE A 170 -5.21 16.86 -1.14
N ASP A 171 -6.16 17.41 -1.86
CA ASP A 171 -6.45 18.83 -1.92
C ASP A 171 -7.87 19.11 -1.40
N ASP A 172 -8.16 20.35 -1.04
CA ASP A 172 -9.48 20.81 -0.56
C ASP A 172 -10.09 19.92 0.54
N VAL A 173 -9.24 19.50 1.47
CA VAL A 173 -9.65 18.61 2.57
C VAL A 173 -10.59 19.32 3.52
N SER A 174 -11.77 18.74 3.73
CA SER A 174 -12.80 19.20 4.65
C SER A 174 -13.18 18.11 5.66
N GLY A 175 -14.16 18.39 6.51
CA GLY A 175 -14.70 17.39 7.45
C GLY A 175 -15.49 16.26 6.76
N THR A 176 -15.81 16.36 5.46
CA THR A 176 -16.66 15.40 4.74
C THR A 176 -16.17 15.05 3.35
N SER A 177 -15.17 15.76 2.82
CA SER A 177 -14.70 15.55 1.45
C SER A 177 -13.23 15.94 1.29
N ALA A 178 -12.60 15.40 0.26
CA ALA A 178 -11.29 15.82 -0.24
C ALA A 178 -11.25 15.60 -1.75
N VAL A 179 -10.34 16.29 -2.41
CA VAL A 179 -10.00 16.07 -3.83
C VAL A 179 -8.71 15.25 -3.89
N ILE A 180 -8.67 14.24 -4.73
CA ILE A 180 -7.42 13.52 -5.05
C ILE A 180 -6.87 14.12 -6.35
N GLY A 181 -5.73 14.78 -6.25
CA GLY A 181 -4.98 15.32 -7.39
C GLY A 181 -4.04 14.25 -7.98
N LEU A 182 -3.96 14.16 -9.31
CA LEU A 182 -3.13 13.21 -10.04
C LEU A 182 -2.11 13.93 -10.92
#